data_224644d8e59b961b623969cf3f35fadb
#
_entry.id   224644d8e59b961b623969cf3f35fadb
#
_cell.length_a   1.000
_cell.length_b   1.000
_cell.length_c   1.000
_cell.angle_alpha   90.00
_cell.angle_beta   90.00
_cell.angle_gamma   90.00
#
_symmetry.space_group_name_H-M   'P 1'
#
loop_
_entity.id
_entity.type
_entity.pdbx_description
1 polymer ?
#
loop_
_entity_poly.entity_id
_entity_poly.type
_entity_poly.pdbx_seq_one_letter_code
_entity_poly.pdbx_strand_id
1 'polypeptide(L)'
;MENELGKVEQVAKKDWPVVMSWVGGITALIGLFASAAGGIAWFIKHHEQTAEFAAKMALAQEQEQQGQYQESLQSDDEILKTNALYRPALDQQLKTAMQWVEDFHVVAQEDQNPASLAAPALDQIIAILDGGMTRTKGSQEADVQAHLGWAHWLNQHIAEREFGPAAENNLRAALATDPSNVYANAMLGNWMLQNNGSFPEAIQHFSAAVASGKARPYVRTLQLGGLLYLDQKGARAELVKVVNDMRKSEEPLGEELKERILGFCFDPVQIDYGELTESLSAAPPDEIWQTYLWLDNLPQDAQGQGWVHDFVSANMLELAGQREEALAKYRLLQEQMPNQPGLFKNSVDAAVARLSQR
;
A
#
# COMPACT_ATOMS: atom_id res chain seq x y z
N MET A 1 15.50 104.22 2.61
CA MET A 1 15.51 102.91 1.87
C MET A 1 15.84 101.72 2.77
N GLU A 2 16.53 101.91 3.90
CA GLU A 2 16.90 100.77 4.80
C GLU A 2 15.77 100.27 5.70
N ASN A 3 14.70 101.01 5.89
CA ASN A 3 13.59 100.62 6.78
C ASN A 3 12.52 99.67 6.12
N GLU A 4 12.46 99.56 4.81
CA GLU A 4 11.52 98.69 4.11
C GLU A 4 12.09 97.27 3.91
N LEU A 5 13.35 97.06 3.76
CA LEU A 5 14.03 95.76 3.64
C LEU A 5 13.93 94.95 4.95
N GLY A 6 14.00 95.63 6.11
CA GLY A 6 13.90 94.95 7.41
C GLY A 6 12.51 94.43 7.74
N LYS A 7 11.46 95.01 7.15
CA LYS A 7 10.06 94.55 7.33
C LYS A 7 9.75 93.29 6.47
N VAL A 8 10.28 93.21 5.25
CA VAL A 8 10.07 92.07 4.39
C VAL A 8 10.80 90.82 4.92
N GLU A 9 12.00 91.01 5.50
CA GLU A 9 12.76 89.90 6.11
C GLU A 9 12.10 89.38 7.38
N GLN A 10 11.42 90.20 8.20
CA GLN A 10 10.68 89.76 9.40
C GLN A 10 9.38 89.00 9.07
N VAL A 11 8.66 89.39 8.01
CA VAL A 11 7.46 88.68 7.58
C VAL A 11 7.79 87.30 6.99
N ALA A 12 8.86 87.23 6.16
CA ALA A 12 9.32 85.95 5.60
C ALA A 12 9.80 84.94 6.65
N LYS A 13 10.39 85.41 7.77
CA LYS A 13 10.84 84.53 8.85
C LYS A 13 9.69 84.04 9.80
N LYS A 14 8.56 84.75 9.81
CA LYS A 14 7.43 84.41 10.74
C LYS A 14 6.51 83.30 10.18
N ASP A 15 6.41 83.20 8.88
CA ASP A 15 5.49 82.24 8.27
C ASP A 15 6.14 80.92 7.83
N TRP A 16 7.48 80.89 7.77
CA TRP A 16 8.21 79.68 7.36
C TRP A 16 8.00 78.47 8.26
N PRO A 17 7.99 78.50 9.59
CA PRO A 17 7.70 77.36 10.45
C PRO A 17 6.30 76.81 10.26
N VAL A 18 5.31 77.64 9.93
CA VAL A 18 3.91 77.22 9.65
C VAL A 18 3.84 76.44 8.31
N VAL A 19 4.51 76.93 7.26
CA VAL A 19 4.56 76.24 5.96
C VAL A 19 5.29 74.91 6.08
N MET A 20 6.43 74.84 6.80
CA MET A 20 7.15 73.57 7.05
C MET A 20 6.34 72.59 7.90
N SER A 21 5.54 73.05 8.84
CA SER A 21 4.61 72.24 9.63
C SER A 21 3.50 71.62 8.76
N TRP A 22 2.96 72.39 7.83
CA TRP A 22 1.94 71.89 6.87
C TRP A 22 2.52 70.92 5.88
N VAL A 23 3.70 71.15 5.33
CA VAL A 23 4.38 70.23 4.42
C VAL A 23 4.75 68.93 5.16
N GLY A 24 5.24 68.98 6.39
CA GLY A 24 5.49 67.84 7.22
C GLY A 24 4.22 67.03 7.55
N GLY A 25 3.13 67.71 7.84
CA GLY A 25 1.85 67.09 8.10
C GLY A 25 1.26 66.37 6.84
N ILE A 26 1.33 67.00 5.69
CA ILE A 26 0.87 66.40 4.42
C ILE A 26 1.74 65.22 4.06
N THR A 27 3.07 65.25 4.22
CA THR A 27 3.96 64.14 3.96
C THR A 27 3.72 62.98 4.90
N ALA A 28 3.44 63.22 6.20
CA ALA A 28 3.11 62.18 7.17
C ALA A 28 1.74 61.57 6.85
N LEU A 29 0.73 62.32 6.43
CA LEU A 29 -0.55 61.82 5.97
C LEU A 29 -0.44 60.95 4.72
N ILE A 30 0.31 61.36 3.71
CA ILE A 30 0.57 60.58 2.49
C ILE A 30 1.30 59.28 2.86
N GLY A 31 2.26 59.32 3.76
CA GLY A 31 2.98 58.14 4.28
C GLY A 31 2.03 57.16 4.97
N LEU A 32 1.10 57.64 5.81
CA LEU A 32 0.08 56.83 6.47
C LEU A 32 -0.91 56.19 5.48
N PHE A 33 -1.36 56.94 4.50
CA PHE A 33 -2.24 56.40 3.43
C PHE A 33 -1.53 55.40 2.56
N ALA A 34 -0.29 55.62 2.20
CA ALA A 34 0.53 54.68 1.44
C ALA A 34 0.79 53.38 2.23
N SER A 35 1.07 53.47 3.54
CA SER A 35 1.21 52.34 4.43
C SER A 35 -0.09 51.55 4.62
N ALA A 36 -1.22 52.26 4.76
CA ALA A 36 -2.55 51.65 4.89
C ALA A 36 -2.98 50.97 3.57
N ALA A 37 -2.75 51.62 2.42
CA ALA A 37 -3.02 51.04 1.10
C ALA A 37 -2.14 49.83 0.81
N GLY A 38 -0.85 49.89 1.17
CA GLY A 38 0.09 48.75 1.08
C GLY A 38 -0.31 47.59 1.99
N GLY A 39 -0.76 47.87 3.21
CA GLY A 39 -1.29 46.88 4.16
C GLY A 39 -2.56 46.19 3.65
N ILE A 40 -3.51 46.99 3.12
CA ILE A 40 -4.75 46.44 2.54
C ILE A 40 -4.45 45.60 1.30
N ALA A 41 -3.60 46.07 0.38
CA ALA A 41 -3.22 45.32 -0.82
C ALA A 41 -2.49 44.02 -0.46
N TRP A 42 -1.59 44.06 0.54
CA TRP A 42 -0.94 42.86 1.07
C TRP A 42 -1.95 41.88 1.69
N PHE A 43 -2.90 42.40 2.49
CA PHE A 43 -3.93 41.55 3.12
C PHE A 43 -4.84 40.88 2.07
N ILE A 44 -5.30 41.63 1.05
CA ILE A 44 -6.11 41.08 -0.04
C ILE A 44 -5.33 40.00 -0.78
N LYS A 45 -4.10 40.29 -1.20
CA LYS A 45 -3.25 39.34 -1.91
C LYS A 45 -2.98 38.08 -1.06
N HIS A 46 -2.73 38.24 0.24
CA HIS A 46 -2.51 37.11 1.14
C HIS A 46 -3.77 36.26 1.30
N HIS A 47 -4.94 36.88 1.39
CA HIS A 47 -6.22 36.20 1.50
C HIS A 47 -6.57 35.43 0.20
N GLU A 48 -6.35 36.05 -0.98
CA GLU A 48 -6.55 35.43 -2.27
C GLU A 48 -5.61 34.23 -2.45
N GLN A 49 -4.34 34.36 -2.11
CA GLN A 49 -3.35 33.28 -2.18
C GLN A 49 -3.71 32.11 -1.24
N THR A 50 -4.21 32.41 -0.04
CA THR A 50 -4.65 31.39 0.91
C THR A 50 -5.87 30.64 0.39
N ALA A 51 -6.83 31.33 -0.23
CA ALA A 51 -8.00 30.71 -0.85
C ALA A 51 -7.62 29.86 -2.08
N GLU A 52 -6.69 30.33 -2.91
CA GLU A 52 -6.14 29.55 -4.04
C GLU A 52 -5.46 28.28 -3.56
N PHE A 53 -4.61 28.35 -2.53
CA PHE A 53 -3.93 27.18 -1.97
C PHE A 53 -4.93 26.18 -1.39
N ALA A 54 -5.96 26.66 -0.68
CA ALA A 54 -7.01 25.79 -0.15
C ALA A 54 -7.78 25.07 -1.26
N ALA A 55 -8.07 25.73 -2.37
CA ALA A 55 -8.74 25.12 -3.52
C ALA A 55 -7.86 24.06 -4.19
N LYS A 56 -6.57 24.33 -4.39
CA LYS A 56 -5.61 23.36 -4.96
C LYS A 56 -5.40 22.18 -4.04
N MET A 57 -5.31 22.38 -2.72
CA MET A 57 -5.24 21.28 -1.74
C MET A 57 -6.48 20.40 -1.78
N ALA A 58 -7.69 20.98 -1.89
CA ALA A 58 -8.90 20.20 -2.03
C ALA A 58 -8.93 19.37 -3.31
N LEU A 59 -8.45 19.94 -4.44
CA LEU A 59 -8.31 19.21 -5.70
C LEU A 59 -7.30 18.05 -5.57
N ALA A 60 -6.13 18.30 -4.98
CA ALA A 60 -5.14 17.25 -4.76
C ALA A 60 -5.70 16.09 -3.92
N GLN A 61 -6.45 16.39 -2.86
CA GLN A 61 -7.10 15.37 -2.03
C GLN A 61 -8.17 14.59 -2.79
N GLU A 62 -8.96 15.25 -3.63
CA GLU A 62 -9.96 14.57 -4.48
C GLU A 62 -9.27 13.63 -5.48
N GLN A 63 -8.20 14.09 -6.14
CA GLN A 63 -7.41 13.30 -7.08
C GLN A 63 -6.78 12.08 -6.40
N GLU A 64 -6.21 12.24 -5.19
CA GLU A 64 -5.69 11.13 -4.38
C GLU A 64 -6.78 10.07 -4.12
N GLN A 65 -7.98 10.51 -3.68
CA GLN A 65 -9.10 9.60 -3.40
C GLN A 65 -9.59 8.85 -4.64
N GLN A 66 -9.38 9.40 -5.83
CA GLN A 66 -9.69 8.76 -7.11
C GLN A 66 -8.55 7.89 -7.65
N GLY A 67 -7.44 7.75 -6.92
CA GLY A 67 -6.25 7.02 -7.37
C GLY A 67 -5.43 7.77 -8.44
N GLN A 68 -5.71 9.05 -8.67
CA GLN A 68 -5.00 9.92 -9.60
C GLN A 68 -3.78 10.55 -8.90
N TYR A 69 -2.84 9.70 -8.49
CA TYR A 69 -1.72 10.11 -7.63
C TYR A 69 -0.78 11.12 -8.31
N GLN A 70 -0.50 10.94 -9.60
CA GLN A 70 0.39 11.84 -10.33
C GLN A 70 -0.21 13.24 -10.46
N GLU A 71 -1.50 13.34 -10.76
CA GLU A 71 -2.25 14.61 -10.83
C GLU A 71 -2.31 15.28 -9.46
N SER A 72 -2.54 14.52 -8.39
CA SER A 72 -2.50 15.01 -7.01
C SER A 72 -1.16 15.65 -6.67
N LEU A 73 -0.05 14.97 -6.96
CA LEU A 73 1.29 15.52 -6.75
C LEU A 73 1.56 16.78 -7.59
N GLN A 74 1.04 16.86 -8.83
CA GLN A 74 1.16 18.07 -9.66
C GLN A 74 0.40 19.24 -9.05
N SER A 75 -0.78 19.03 -8.50
CA SER A 75 -1.57 20.07 -7.81
C SER A 75 -0.83 20.63 -6.59
N ASP A 76 -0.19 19.78 -5.81
CA ASP A 76 0.66 20.19 -4.69
C ASP A 76 1.92 20.93 -5.16
N ASP A 77 2.57 20.47 -6.24
CA ASP A 77 3.74 21.12 -6.83
C ASP A 77 3.44 22.56 -7.29
N GLU A 78 2.24 22.84 -7.80
CA GLU A 78 1.86 24.20 -8.15
C GLU A 78 1.81 25.15 -6.94
N ILE A 79 1.41 24.66 -5.79
CA ILE A 79 1.48 25.41 -4.52
C ILE A 79 2.94 25.63 -4.12
N LEU A 80 3.75 24.57 -4.20
CA LEU A 80 5.16 24.60 -3.78
C LEU A 80 6.04 25.45 -4.72
N LYS A 81 5.70 25.61 -5.99
CA LYS A 81 6.34 26.59 -6.88
C LYS A 81 6.17 28.03 -6.37
N THR A 82 5.05 28.32 -5.72
CA THR A 82 4.75 29.65 -5.18
C THR A 82 5.29 29.82 -3.76
N ASN A 83 5.23 28.75 -2.95
CA ASN A 83 5.73 28.71 -1.57
C ASN A 83 6.31 27.33 -1.27
N ALA A 84 7.61 27.18 -1.52
CA ALA A 84 8.34 25.91 -1.37
C ALA A 84 8.34 25.32 0.05
N LEU A 85 7.98 26.10 1.06
CA LEU A 85 7.90 25.69 2.46
C LEU A 85 6.47 25.58 2.97
N TYR A 86 5.46 25.56 2.09
CA TYR A 86 4.06 25.42 2.49
C TYR A 86 3.81 24.03 3.04
N ARG A 87 3.83 23.94 4.36
CA ARG A 87 3.79 22.69 5.11
C ARG A 87 2.61 21.78 4.73
N PRO A 88 1.36 22.28 4.57
CA PRO A 88 0.24 21.43 4.20
C PRO A 88 0.43 20.69 2.87
N ALA A 89 0.99 21.35 1.83
CA ALA A 89 1.26 20.70 0.56
C ALA A 89 2.39 19.66 0.66
N LEU A 90 3.45 19.96 1.43
CA LEU A 90 4.53 19.01 1.69
C LEU A 90 4.04 17.76 2.44
N ASP A 91 3.13 17.92 3.39
CA ASP A 91 2.56 16.81 4.14
C ASP A 91 1.56 16.01 3.29
N GLN A 92 0.81 16.68 2.40
CA GLN A 92 -0.06 16.02 1.42
C GLN A 92 0.75 15.22 0.41
N GLN A 93 1.81 15.79 -0.19
CA GLN A 93 2.70 15.05 -1.09
C GLN A 93 3.26 13.78 -0.45
N LEU A 94 3.69 13.89 0.81
CA LEU A 94 4.23 12.75 1.53
C LEU A 94 3.17 11.65 1.70
N LYS A 95 1.95 12.04 2.08
CA LYS A 95 0.82 11.11 2.21
C LYS A 95 0.46 10.47 0.88
N THR A 96 0.34 11.27 -0.19
CA THR A 96 0.04 10.79 -1.54
C THR A 96 1.12 9.82 -2.05
N ALA A 97 2.40 10.11 -1.81
CA ALA A 97 3.49 9.23 -2.19
C ALA A 97 3.43 7.88 -1.47
N MET A 98 3.15 7.86 -0.15
CA MET A 98 2.97 6.62 0.61
C MET A 98 1.79 5.80 0.07
N GLN A 99 0.63 6.44 -0.15
CA GLN A 99 -0.55 5.77 -0.69
C GLN A 99 -0.30 5.23 -2.11
N TRP A 100 0.42 5.99 -2.94
CA TRP A 100 0.77 5.52 -4.29
C TRP A 100 1.69 4.30 -4.27
N VAL A 101 2.61 4.22 -3.31
CA VAL A 101 3.44 3.02 -3.10
C VAL A 101 2.59 1.80 -2.75
N GLU A 102 1.57 1.96 -1.91
CA GLU A 102 0.68 0.86 -1.52
C GLU A 102 -0.15 0.33 -2.69
N ASP A 103 -0.62 1.24 -3.54
CA ASP A 103 -1.49 0.93 -4.69
C ASP A 103 -0.72 0.84 -6.02
N PHE A 104 0.63 0.78 -5.96
CA PHE A 104 1.45 0.89 -7.16
C PHE A 104 1.22 -0.25 -8.14
N HIS A 105 0.76 0.10 -9.32
CA HIS A 105 0.61 -0.80 -10.45
C HIS A 105 0.90 -0.08 -11.75
N VAL A 106 1.30 -0.83 -12.77
CA VAL A 106 1.57 -0.32 -14.11
C VAL A 106 0.59 -0.96 -15.09
N VAL A 107 -0.18 -0.13 -15.77
CA VAL A 107 -1.03 -0.57 -16.88
C VAL A 107 -0.26 -0.30 -18.17
N ALA A 108 0.37 -1.35 -18.72
CA ALA A 108 1.09 -1.27 -19.99
C ALA A 108 0.20 -1.77 -21.13
N GLN A 109 0.24 -1.10 -22.28
CA GLN A 109 -0.30 -1.62 -23.54
C GLN A 109 0.67 -2.65 -24.13
N GLU A 110 0.21 -3.47 -25.09
CA GLU A 110 1.00 -4.59 -25.66
C GLU A 110 2.42 -4.21 -26.14
N ASP A 111 2.59 -2.96 -26.62
CA ASP A 111 3.86 -2.47 -27.17
C ASP A 111 4.71 -1.65 -26.16
N GLN A 112 4.27 -1.51 -24.91
CA GLN A 112 4.93 -0.67 -23.92
C GLN A 112 5.72 -1.53 -22.92
N ASN A 113 6.97 -1.11 -22.66
CA ASN A 113 7.76 -1.71 -21.59
C ASN A 113 7.28 -1.19 -20.21
N PRO A 114 6.71 -2.06 -19.35
CA PRO A 114 6.26 -1.67 -18.01
C PRO A 114 7.35 -0.99 -17.18
N ALA A 115 8.60 -1.43 -17.29
CA ALA A 115 9.73 -0.86 -16.55
C ALA A 115 9.96 0.63 -16.91
N SER A 116 9.84 0.98 -18.19
CA SER A 116 10.01 2.37 -18.63
C SER A 116 8.90 3.30 -18.18
N LEU A 117 7.69 2.76 -17.93
CA LEU A 117 6.55 3.51 -17.39
C LEU A 117 6.64 3.66 -15.87
N ALA A 118 7.11 2.61 -15.18
CA ALA A 118 7.24 2.60 -13.73
C ALA A 118 8.36 3.53 -13.21
N ALA A 119 9.50 3.55 -13.91
CA ALA A 119 10.70 4.20 -13.41
C ALA A 119 10.53 5.69 -13.05
N PRO A 120 9.92 6.57 -13.89
CA PRO A 120 9.75 7.97 -13.55
C PRO A 120 8.85 8.19 -12.32
N ALA A 121 7.78 7.40 -12.19
CA ALA A 121 6.85 7.47 -11.07
C ALA A 121 7.55 7.07 -9.76
N LEU A 122 8.29 5.96 -9.78
CA LEU A 122 9.03 5.47 -8.62
C LEU A 122 10.17 6.43 -8.22
N ASP A 123 10.86 7.06 -9.18
CA ASP A 123 11.86 8.09 -8.89
C ASP A 123 11.23 9.30 -8.19
N GLN A 124 10.05 9.75 -8.63
CA GLN A 124 9.32 10.84 -7.99
C GLN A 124 8.89 10.48 -6.58
N ILE A 125 8.32 9.29 -6.39
CA ILE A 125 7.92 8.76 -5.08
C ILE A 125 9.12 8.72 -4.12
N ILE A 126 10.23 8.11 -4.53
CA ILE A 126 11.45 8.00 -3.72
C ILE A 126 11.96 9.38 -3.31
N ALA A 127 12.01 10.35 -4.23
CA ALA A 127 12.46 11.71 -3.93
C ALA A 127 11.57 12.42 -2.90
N ILE A 128 10.25 12.23 -2.96
CA ILE A 128 9.31 12.80 -2.00
C ILE A 128 9.47 12.14 -0.61
N LEU A 129 9.60 10.81 -0.56
CA LEU A 129 9.79 10.06 0.67
C LEU A 129 11.12 10.41 1.35
N ASP A 130 12.22 10.48 0.60
CA ASP A 130 13.52 10.95 1.10
C ASP A 130 13.44 12.36 1.69
N GLY A 131 12.79 13.28 0.97
CA GLY A 131 12.52 14.63 1.50
C GLY A 131 11.67 14.62 2.76
N GLY A 132 10.76 13.67 2.89
CA GLY A 132 9.91 13.44 4.05
C GLY A 132 10.67 13.03 5.31
N MET A 133 11.70 12.19 5.18
CA MET A 133 12.54 11.71 6.28
C MET A 133 13.11 12.84 7.15
N THR A 134 13.47 13.96 6.54
CA THR A 134 14.02 15.11 7.28
C THR A 134 12.99 15.88 8.10
N ARG A 135 11.70 15.65 7.86
CA ARG A 135 10.57 16.40 8.43
C ARG A 135 9.71 15.59 9.41
N THR A 136 9.89 14.28 9.44
CA THR A 136 9.12 13.35 10.27
C THR A 136 9.94 12.82 11.45
N LYS A 137 9.29 12.29 12.47
CA LYS A 137 9.93 11.69 13.65
C LYS A 137 9.07 10.60 14.25
N GLY A 138 9.71 9.63 14.91
CA GLY A 138 9.04 8.56 15.63
C GLY A 138 8.23 7.66 14.69
N SER A 139 6.98 7.35 15.03
CA SER A 139 6.14 6.45 14.21
C SER A 139 5.91 6.95 12.79
N GLN A 140 5.78 8.26 12.58
CA GLN A 140 5.64 8.82 11.24
C GLN A 140 6.93 8.67 10.43
N GLU A 141 8.10 8.83 11.05
CA GLU A 141 9.39 8.56 10.41
C GLU A 141 9.49 7.08 10.02
N ALA A 142 9.07 6.18 10.89
CA ALA A 142 9.04 4.75 10.60
C ALA A 142 8.09 4.40 9.44
N ASP A 143 6.92 5.04 9.36
CA ASP A 143 5.99 4.88 8.23
C ASP A 143 6.65 5.32 6.91
N VAL A 144 7.23 6.52 6.88
CA VAL A 144 7.92 7.04 5.68
C VAL A 144 9.08 6.13 5.28
N GLN A 145 9.87 5.68 6.25
CA GLN A 145 11.01 4.81 6.01
C GLN A 145 10.60 3.43 5.48
N ALA A 146 9.50 2.87 5.98
CA ALA A 146 8.93 1.62 5.48
C ALA A 146 8.50 1.76 4.01
N HIS A 147 7.77 2.83 3.67
CA HIS A 147 7.34 3.09 2.30
C HIS A 147 8.52 3.38 1.35
N LEU A 148 9.56 4.07 1.83
CA LEU A 148 10.80 4.25 1.08
C LEU A 148 11.47 2.90 0.77
N GLY A 149 11.54 2.00 1.75
CA GLY A 149 12.03 0.64 1.54
C GLY A 149 11.21 -0.12 0.50
N TRP A 150 9.89 0.01 0.55
CA TRP A 150 9.00 -0.63 -0.42
C TRP A 150 9.10 0.00 -1.82
N ALA A 151 9.22 1.32 -1.93
CA ALA A 151 9.46 2.00 -3.20
C ALA A 151 10.79 1.54 -3.85
N HIS A 152 11.84 1.34 -3.08
CA HIS A 152 13.09 0.75 -3.58
C HIS A 152 12.89 -0.69 -4.06
N TRP A 153 12.11 -1.50 -3.35
CA TRP A 153 11.78 -2.86 -3.78
C TRP A 153 11.01 -2.85 -5.12
N LEU A 154 9.98 -2.01 -5.24
CA LEU A 154 9.22 -1.84 -6.49
C LEU A 154 10.12 -1.38 -7.64
N ASN A 155 11.03 -0.44 -7.36
CA ASN A 155 11.97 0.07 -8.36
C ASN A 155 12.91 -1.02 -8.89
N GLN A 156 13.32 -1.96 -8.05
CA GLN A 156 14.11 -3.12 -8.44
C GLN A 156 13.31 -4.12 -9.28
N HIS A 157 12.09 -4.43 -8.86
CA HIS A 157 11.31 -5.54 -9.43
C HIS A 157 10.46 -5.13 -10.64
N ILE A 158 9.96 -3.89 -10.68
CA ILE A 158 9.09 -3.41 -11.76
C ILE A 158 9.88 -2.56 -12.74
N ALA A 159 10.75 -1.66 -12.27
CA ALA A 159 11.58 -0.81 -13.10
C ALA A 159 12.90 -1.46 -13.53
N GLU A 160 13.15 -2.71 -13.17
CA GLU A 160 14.32 -3.53 -13.55
C GLU A 160 15.66 -2.85 -13.25
N ARG A 161 15.73 -2.05 -12.18
CA ARG A 161 16.96 -1.36 -11.78
C ARG A 161 17.83 -2.25 -10.90
N GLU A 162 19.13 -1.88 -10.79
CA GLU A 162 20.11 -2.67 -10.03
C GLU A 162 19.66 -2.94 -8.60
N PHE A 163 19.78 -4.20 -8.21
CA PHE A 163 19.47 -4.68 -6.87
C PHE A 163 20.52 -4.17 -5.86
N GLY A 164 20.06 -3.48 -4.85
CA GLY A 164 20.88 -3.03 -3.75
C GLY A 164 20.20 -3.31 -2.40
N PRO A 165 20.91 -3.14 -1.28
CA PRO A 165 20.37 -3.40 0.05
C PRO A 165 19.39 -2.32 0.54
N ALA A 166 19.05 -1.32 -0.29
CA ALA A 166 18.26 -0.16 0.12
C ALA A 166 16.87 -0.56 0.63
N ALA A 167 16.18 -1.49 -0.04
CA ALA A 167 14.87 -1.97 0.37
C ALA A 167 14.91 -2.55 1.79
N GLU A 168 15.73 -3.58 2.01
CA GLU A 168 15.87 -4.24 3.30
C GLU A 168 16.35 -3.29 4.40
N ASN A 169 17.37 -2.48 4.11
CA ASN A 169 17.93 -1.55 5.08
C ASN A 169 16.89 -0.56 5.60
N ASN A 170 16.07 0.02 4.71
CA ASN A 170 15.03 0.95 5.12
C ASN A 170 13.93 0.24 5.93
N LEU A 171 13.50 -0.95 5.53
CA LEU A 171 12.49 -1.72 6.27
C LEU A 171 12.96 -2.09 7.67
N ARG A 172 14.21 -2.54 7.81
CA ARG A 172 14.81 -2.86 9.12
C ARG A 172 15.04 -1.61 9.98
N ALA A 173 15.42 -0.50 9.38
CA ALA A 173 15.57 0.77 10.10
C ALA A 173 14.22 1.32 10.58
N ALA A 174 13.14 1.16 9.80
CA ALA A 174 11.79 1.49 10.24
C ALA A 174 11.40 0.68 11.49
N LEU A 175 11.67 -0.63 11.52
CA LEU A 175 11.43 -1.47 12.69
C LEU A 175 12.35 -1.16 13.87
N ALA A 176 13.55 -0.65 13.64
CA ALA A 176 14.41 -0.18 14.72
C ALA A 176 13.87 1.10 15.38
N THR A 177 13.16 1.95 14.61
CA THR A 177 12.49 3.16 15.09
C THR A 177 11.15 2.83 15.77
N ASP A 178 10.35 1.97 15.16
CA ASP A 178 9.06 1.49 15.68
C ASP A 178 8.89 -0.01 15.39
N PRO A 179 9.20 -0.90 16.34
CA PRO A 179 9.05 -2.35 16.18
C PRO A 179 7.62 -2.82 15.88
N SER A 180 6.62 -2.00 16.21
CA SER A 180 5.21 -2.28 15.97
C SER A 180 4.69 -1.69 14.64
N ASN A 181 5.57 -1.08 13.84
CA ASN A 181 5.19 -0.47 12.58
C ASN A 181 4.55 -1.49 11.64
N VAL A 182 3.30 -1.23 11.25
CA VAL A 182 2.51 -2.18 10.46
C VAL A 182 3.06 -2.35 9.05
N TYR A 183 3.44 -1.23 8.43
CA TYR A 183 3.95 -1.24 7.05
C TYR A 183 5.32 -1.92 6.98
N ALA A 184 6.24 -1.56 7.87
CA ALA A 184 7.56 -2.17 7.92
C ALA A 184 7.49 -3.68 8.16
N ASN A 185 6.62 -4.14 9.05
CA ASN A 185 6.40 -5.57 9.28
C ASN A 185 5.82 -6.25 8.04
N ALA A 186 4.74 -5.72 7.43
CA ALA A 186 4.12 -6.33 6.26
C ALA A 186 5.06 -6.37 5.05
N MET A 187 5.73 -5.25 4.77
CA MET A 187 6.64 -5.12 3.63
C MET A 187 7.90 -5.97 3.81
N LEU A 188 8.48 -6.04 5.01
CA LEU A 188 9.64 -6.89 5.29
C LEU A 188 9.26 -8.37 5.21
N GLY A 189 8.10 -8.76 5.72
CA GLY A 189 7.59 -10.12 5.58
C GLY A 189 7.49 -10.52 4.10
N ASN A 190 6.89 -9.68 3.26
CA ASN A 190 6.81 -9.93 1.82
C ASN A 190 8.18 -9.93 1.14
N TRP A 191 9.07 -8.98 1.49
CA TRP A 191 10.44 -8.95 0.98
C TRP A 191 11.19 -10.25 1.28
N MET A 192 11.08 -10.78 2.51
CA MET A 192 11.70 -12.05 2.89
C MET A 192 11.18 -13.23 2.08
N LEU A 193 9.86 -13.30 1.85
CA LEU A 193 9.28 -14.35 1.02
C LEU A 193 9.82 -14.33 -0.42
N GLN A 194 10.00 -13.14 -0.98
CA GLN A 194 10.44 -12.93 -2.36
C GLN A 194 11.96 -13.09 -2.56
N ASN A 195 12.76 -12.89 -1.53
CA ASN A 195 14.23 -12.90 -1.61
C ASN A 195 14.88 -14.07 -0.86
N ASN A 196 14.19 -15.22 -0.75
CA ASN A 196 14.67 -16.42 -0.08
C ASN A 196 15.07 -16.19 1.39
N GLY A 197 14.38 -15.28 2.07
CA GLY A 197 14.55 -15.06 3.50
C GLY A 197 13.97 -16.22 4.33
N SER A 198 14.04 -16.07 5.65
CA SER A 198 13.48 -17.04 6.58
C SER A 198 11.95 -17.06 6.52
N PHE A 199 11.35 -18.14 6.02
CA PHE A 199 9.89 -18.30 5.99
C PHE A 199 9.24 -18.13 7.37
N PRO A 200 9.73 -18.75 8.46
CA PRO A 200 9.16 -18.55 9.79
C PRO A 200 9.23 -17.08 10.26
N GLU A 201 10.33 -16.38 9.96
CA GLU A 201 10.49 -14.96 10.31
C GLU A 201 9.53 -14.09 9.51
N ALA A 202 9.35 -14.35 8.21
CA ALA A 202 8.38 -13.66 7.38
C ALA A 202 6.95 -13.78 7.94
N ILE A 203 6.55 -15.00 8.37
CA ILE A 203 5.24 -15.23 8.98
C ILE A 203 5.09 -14.50 10.32
N GLN A 204 6.16 -14.40 11.12
CA GLN A 204 6.14 -13.59 12.35
C GLN A 204 5.91 -12.11 12.07
N HIS A 205 6.56 -11.55 11.05
CA HIS A 205 6.36 -10.17 10.63
C HIS A 205 4.92 -9.92 10.17
N PHE A 206 4.34 -10.79 9.33
CA PHE A 206 2.93 -10.67 8.97
C PHE A 206 2.00 -10.79 10.18
N SER A 207 2.27 -11.70 11.10
CA SER A 207 1.48 -11.84 12.31
C SER A 207 1.50 -10.57 13.17
N ALA A 208 2.66 -9.92 13.31
CA ALA A 208 2.81 -8.64 14.00
C ALA A 208 2.02 -7.52 13.29
N ALA A 209 2.09 -7.45 11.96
CA ALA A 209 1.35 -6.47 11.18
C ALA A 209 -0.18 -6.65 11.32
N VAL A 210 -0.69 -7.88 11.19
CA VAL A 210 -2.12 -8.22 11.34
C VAL A 210 -2.62 -7.91 12.76
N ALA A 211 -1.83 -8.21 13.79
CA ALA A 211 -2.19 -7.96 15.18
C ALA A 211 -2.39 -6.48 15.51
N SER A 212 -1.77 -5.56 14.76
CA SER A 212 -1.96 -4.13 14.91
C SER A 212 -3.39 -3.66 14.58
N GLY A 213 -4.10 -4.39 13.71
CA GLY A 213 -5.42 -4.04 13.18
C GLY A 213 -5.44 -2.89 12.17
N LYS A 214 -4.29 -2.22 11.94
CA LYS A 214 -4.16 -1.12 10.97
C LYS A 214 -3.86 -1.65 9.58
N ALA A 215 -4.27 -0.91 8.55
CA ALA A 215 -4.01 -1.22 7.13
C ALA A 215 -4.25 -2.70 6.77
N ARG A 216 -5.21 -3.35 7.43
CA ARG A 216 -5.42 -4.81 7.37
C ARG A 216 -5.62 -5.34 5.95
N PRO A 217 -6.41 -4.69 5.07
CA PRO A 217 -6.55 -5.11 3.68
C PRO A 217 -5.21 -5.14 2.93
N TYR A 218 -4.39 -4.11 3.11
CA TYR A 218 -3.07 -4.02 2.49
C TYR A 218 -2.11 -5.11 3.00
N VAL A 219 -2.07 -5.33 4.32
CA VAL A 219 -1.27 -6.41 4.94
C VAL A 219 -1.67 -7.77 4.37
N ARG A 220 -2.97 -8.05 4.23
CA ARG A 220 -3.48 -9.29 3.65
C ARG A 220 -3.10 -9.45 2.18
N THR A 221 -3.18 -8.36 1.40
CA THR A 221 -2.75 -8.39 -0.01
C THR A 221 -1.28 -8.79 -0.15
N LEU A 222 -0.40 -8.20 0.66
CA LEU A 222 1.02 -8.57 0.66
C LEU A 222 1.25 -10.00 1.15
N GLN A 223 0.57 -10.42 2.21
CA GLN A 223 0.70 -11.76 2.78
C GLN A 223 0.26 -12.84 1.78
N LEU A 224 -0.93 -12.69 1.20
CA LEU A 224 -1.47 -13.63 0.23
C LEU A 224 -0.64 -13.67 -1.06
N GLY A 225 -0.27 -12.48 -1.58
CA GLY A 225 0.58 -12.37 -2.76
C GLY A 225 1.94 -13.04 -2.55
N GLY A 226 2.60 -12.79 -1.43
CA GLY A 226 3.87 -13.42 -1.09
C GLY A 226 3.76 -14.93 -0.98
N LEU A 227 2.74 -15.45 -0.29
CA LEU A 227 2.52 -16.89 -0.14
C LEU A 227 2.20 -17.62 -1.45
N LEU A 228 1.43 -16.97 -2.35
CA LEU A 228 1.09 -17.53 -3.67
C LEU A 228 2.29 -17.61 -4.63
N TYR A 229 3.34 -16.81 -4.38
CA TYR A 229 4.57 -16.87 -5.17
C TYR A 229 5.52 -17.99 -4.78
N LEU A 230 5.30 -18.59 -3.60
CA LEU A 230 6.24 -19.56 -3.05
C LEU A 230 5.86 -21.00 -3.44
N ASP A 231 6.76 -21.66 -4.13
CA ASP A 231 6.75 -23.11 -4.25
C ASP A 231 7.48 -23.75 -3.05
N GLN A 232 7.17 -23.26 -1.84
CA GLN A 232 7.80 -23.74 -0.60
C GLN A 232 6.87 -24.66 0.19
N LYS A 233 7.45 -25.71 0.71
CA LYS A 233 6.80 -26.60 1.66
C LYS A 233 6.31 -25.79 2.88
N GLY A 234 5.03 -25.83 3.12
CA GLY A 234 4.35 -25.06 4.18
C GLY A 234 3.64 -23.80 3.72
N ALA A 235 3.92 -23.24 2.53
CA ALA A 235 3.22 -22.06 2.01
C ALA A 235 1.72 -22.32 1.84
N ARG A 236 1.32 -23.49 1.32
CA ARG A 236 -0.09 -23.89 1.17
C ARG A 236 -0.81 -24.00 2.51
N ALA A 237 -0.18 -24.64 3.51
CA ALA A 237 -0.77 -24.75 4.84
C ALA A 237 -0.93 -23.39 5.51
N GLU A 238 0.06 -22.50 5.36
CA GLU A 238 -0.04 -21.14 5.89
C GLU A 238 -1.09 -20.32 5.15
N LEU A 239 -1.20 -20.48 3.83
CA LEU A 239 -2.23 -19.82 3.03
C LEU A 239 -3.64 -20.25 3.50
N VAL A 240 -3.86 -21.56 3.74
CA VAL A 240 -5.12 -22.07 4.29
C VAL A 240 -5.42 -21.44 5.66
N LYS A 241 -4.44 -21.33 6.56
CA LYS A 241 -4.62 -20.69 7.87
C LYS A 241 -5.01 -19.21 7.72
N VAL A 242 -4.30 -18.47 6.88
CA VAL A 242 -4.58 -17.05 6.62
C VAL A 242 -5.99 -16.85 6.08
N VAL A 243 -6.36 -17.64 5.08
CA VAL A 243 -7.70 -17.57 4.46
C VAL A 243 -8.80 -17.96 5.45
N ASN A 244 -8.56 -18.97 6.28
CA ASN A 244 -9.49 -19.36 7.34
C ASN A 244 -9.65 -18.29 8.43
N ASP A 245 -8.58 -17.57 8.77
CA ASP A 245 -8.63 -16.41 9.66
C ASP A 245 -9.45 -15.27 9.05
N MET A 246 -9.24 -14.97 7.76
CA MET A 246 -10.02 -13.98 7.03
C MET A 246 -11.51 -14.34 6.98
N ARG A 247 -11.83 -15.61 6.70
CA ARG A 247 -13.21 -16.12 6.74
C ARG A 247 -13.87 -15.94 8.11
N LYS A 248 -13.16 -16.30 9.18
CA LYS A 248 -13.66 -16.17 10.57
C LYS A 248 -13.84 -14.71 10.99
N SER A 249 -13.04 -13.82 10.43
CA SER A 249 -13.07 -12.38 10.73
C SER A 249 -13.96 -11.59 9.74
N GLU A 250 -14.66 -12.29 8.83
CA GLU A 250 -15.51 -11.70 7.79
C GLU A 250 -14.76 -10.69 6.89
N GLU A 251 -13.45 -10.91 6.69
CA GLU A 251 -12.64 -10.06 5.82
C GLU A 251 -12.98 -10.32 4.35
N PRO A 252 -13.10 -9.28 3.51
CA PRO A 252 -13.40 -9.46 2.09
C PRO A 252 -12.21 -10.09 1.36
N LEU A 253 -12.51 -10.98 0.41
CA LEU A 253 -11.54 -11.56 -0.52
C LEU A 253 -12.14 -11.51 -1.93
N GLY A 254 -11.43 -10.86 -2.86
CA GLY A 254 -11.88 -10.72 -4.25
C GLY A 254 -11.94 -12.07 -4.98
N GLU A 255 -12.87 -12.22 -5.91
CA GLU A 255 -13.11 -13.49 -6.62
C GLU A 255 -11.87 -13.98 -7.39
N GLU A 256 -11.13 -13.10 -8.06
CA GLU A 256 -9.89 -13.47 -8.77
C GLU A 256 -8.86 -14.09 -7.82
N LEU A 257 -8.71 -13.51 -6.62
CA LEU A 257 -7.77 -14.03 -5.63
C LEU A 257 -8.27 -15.35 -5.02
N LYS A 258 -9.59 -15.52 -4.85
CA LYS A 258 -10.17 -16.81 -4.45
C LYS A 258 -9.86 -17.91 -5.46
N GLU A 259 -10.08 -17.66 -6.75
CA GLU A 259 -9.78 -18.60 -7.82
C GLU A 259 -8.29 -18.98 -7.86
N ARG A 260 -7.40 -18.01 -7.72
CA ARG A 260 -5.95 -18.26 -7.66
C ARG A 260 -5.55 -19.12 -6.46
N ILE A 261 -6.10 -18.82 -5.28
CA ILE A 261 -5.83 -19.60 -4.07
C ILE A 261 -6.41 -21.01 -4.18
N LEU A 262 -7.61 -21.13 -4.73
CA LEU A 262 -8.27 -22.42 -4.98
C LEU A 262 -7.40 -23.30 -5.89
N GLY A 263 -6.93 -22.76 -7.02
CA GLY A 263 -6.03 -23.45 -7.93
C GLY A 263 -4.71 -23.84 -7.25
N PHE A 264 -4.09 -22.91 -6.53
CA PHE A 264 -2.79 -23.16 -5.87
C PHE A 264 -2.89 -24.21 -4.74
N CYS A 265 -3.95 -24.19 -3.93
CA CYS A 265 -4.09 -25.06 -2.78
C CYS A 265 -4.80 -26.39 -3.06
N PHE A 266 -5.67 -26.45 -4.06
CA PHE A 266 -6.63 -27.55 -4.19
C PHE A 266 -6.75 -28.14 -5.61
N ASP A 267 -6.03 -27.62 -6.62
CA ASP A 267 -6.11 -28.17 -7.96
C ASP A 267 -5.31 -29.50 -8.10
N PRO A 268 -5.99 -30.65 -8.19
CA PRO A 268 -5.34 -31.94 -8.25
C PRO A 268 -4.68 -32.23 -9.60
N VAL A 269 -4.88 -31.38 -10.61
CA VAL A 269 -4.28 -31.52 -11.95
C VAL A 269 -2.88 -30.90 -11.99
N GLN A 270 -2.66 -29.84 -11.21
CA GLN A 270 -1.42 -29.07 -11.21
C GLN A 270 -0.44 -29.51 -10.11
N ILE A 271 -0.88 -30.26 -9.11
CA ILE A 271 -0.11 -30.56 -7.92
C ILE A 271 0.01 -32.07 -7.74
N ASP A 272 1.23 -32.57 -7.48
CA ASP A 272 1.38 -33.92 -6.96
C ASP A 272 0.63 -34.07 -5.63
N TYR A 273 -0.24 -35.07 -5.60
CA TYR A 273 -1.16 -35.18 -4.46
C TYR A 273 -0.47 -35.54 -3.14
N GLY A 274 0.64 -36.26 -3.20
CA GLY A 274 1.47 -36.54 -2.03
C GLY A 274 2.03 -35.25 -1.42
N GLU A 275 2.50 -34.34 -2.26
CA GLU A 275 2.98 -33.01 -1.82
C GLU A 275 1.84 -32.16 -1.28
N LEU A 276 0.67 -32.18 -1.90
CA LEU A 276 -0.49 -31.45 -1.42
C LEU A 276 -0.89 -31.93 -0.02
N THR A 277 -1.05 -33.25 0.15
CA THR A 277 -1.43 -33.83 1.45
C THR A 277 -0.40 -33.52 2.54
N GLU A 278 0.90 -33.62 2.22
CA GLU A 278 1.95 -33.28 3.15
C GLU A 278 1.96 -31.79 3.51
N SER A 279 1.79 -30.92 2.53
CA SER A 279 1.77 -29.47 2.75
C SER A 279 0.53 -28.98 3.51
N LEU A 280 -0.62 -29.63 3.34
CA LEU A 280 -1.85 -29.31 4.06
C LEU A 280 -1.93 -29.97 5.44
N SER A 281 -1.16 -31.04 5.70
CA SER A 281 -1.18 -31.77 6.98
C SER A 281 -0.84 -30.90 8.22
N ALA A 282 -0.25 -29.72 8.01
CA ALA A 282 0.04 -28.75 9.06
C ALA A 282 -1.20 -27.94 9.52
N ALA A 283 -2.34 -28.04 8.83
CA ALA A 283 -3.60 -27.39 9.18
C ALA A 283 -4.65 -28.44 9.62
N PRO A 284 -5.58 -28.08 10.52
CA PRO A 284 -6.67 -28.98 10.90
C PRO A 284 -7.57 -29.32 9.69
N PRO A 285 -7.97 -30.59 9.50
CA PRO A 285 -8.78 -31.00 8.36
C PRO A 285 -10.10 -30.22 8.19
N ASP A 286 -10.77 -29.96 9.31
CA ASP A 286 -12.02 -29.18 9.30
C ASP A 286 -11.79 -27.74 8.82
N GLU A 287 -10.68 -27.12 9.20
CA GLU A 287 -10.35 -25.78 8.72
C GLU A 287 -10.01 -25.76 7.23
N ILE A 288 -9.32 -26.77 6.74
CA ILE A 288 -9.03 -26.94 5.31
C ILE A 288 -10.33 -27.08 4.53
N TRP A 289 -11.24 -27.93 5.00
CA TRP A 289 -12.54 -28.15 4.37
C TRP A 289 -13.40 -26.90 4.33
N GLN A 290 -13.53 -26.20 5.45
CA GLN A 290 -14.28 -24.95 5.53
C GLN A 290 -13.67 -23.84 4.66
N THR A 291 -12.35 -23.80 4.54
CA THR A 291 -11.65 -22.86 3.67
C THR A 291 -11.92 -23.16 2.20
N TYR A 292 -11.87 -24.44 1.81
CA TYR A 292 -12.21 -24.87 0.46
C TYR A 292 -13.64 -24.46 0.07
N LEU A 293 -14.65 -24.80 0.90
CA LEU A 293 -16.05 -24.44 0.65
C LEU A 293 -16.26 -22.93 0.50
N TRP A 294 -15.56 -22.13 1.30
CA TRP A 294 -15.67 -20.69 1.25
C TRP A 294 -15.01 -20.10 -0.02
N LEU A 295 -13.87 -20.63 -0.43
CA LEU A 295 -13.20 -20.21 -1.65
C LEU A 295 -14.00 -20.54 -2.92
N ASP A 296 -14.61 -21.71 -2.96
CA ASP A 296 -15.39 -22.19 -4.10
C ASP A 296 -16.86 -21.70 -4.07
N ASN A 297 -17.20 -20.82 -3.11
CA ASN A 297 -18.55 -20.29 -2.89
C ASN A 297 -19.63 -21.40 -2.76
N LEU A 298 -19.23 -22.57 -2.25
CA LEU A 298 -20.12 -23.70 -2.11
C LEU A 298 -20.84 -23.69 -0.76
N PRO A 299 -22.12 -24.08 -0.70
CA PRO A 299 -22.81 -24.32 0.56
C PRO A 299 -22.18 -25.53 1.29
N GLN A 300 -22.27 -25.54 2.62
CA GLN A 300 -21.67 -26.60 3.46
C GLN A 300 -22.20 -28.01 3.17
N ASP A 301 -23.39 -28.08 2.61
CA ASP A 301 -24.09 -29.33 2.22
C ASP A 301 -23.95 -29.64 0.73
N ALA A 302 -23.09 -28.94 -0.02
CA ALA A 302 -22.86 -29.21 -1.42
C ALA A 302 -22.34 -30.63 -1.62
N GLN A 303 -23.15 -31.46 -2.31
CA GLN A 303 -22.77 -32.80 -2.71
C GLN A 303 -22.82 -32.91 -4.24
N GLY A 304 -21.80 -33.57 -4.83
CA GLY A 304 -21.81 -33.89 -6.26
C GLY A 304 -21.56 -32.71 -7.19
N GLN A 305 -20.88 -31.67 -6.75
CA GLN A 305 -20.57 -30.47 -7.56
C GLN A 305 -19.37 -30.66 -8.51
N GLY A 306 -18.92 -31.89 -8.70
CA GLY A 306 -17.87 -32.23 -9.63
C GLY A 306 -16.74 -33.03 -8.98
N TRP A 307 -15.93 -33.63 -9.82
CA TRP A 307 -14.88 -34.55 -9.38
C TRP A 307 -13.79 -33.91 -8.51
N VAL A 308 -13.49 -32.61 -8.70
CA VAL A 308 -12.53 -31.87 -7.85
C VAL A 308 -13.06 -31.78 -6.42
N HIS A 309 -14.32 -31.40 -6.25
CA HIS A 309 -14.96 -31.34 -4.95
C HIS A 309 -14.97 -32.72 -4.25
N ASP A 310 -15.33 -33.80 -4.97
CA ASP A 310 -15.35 -35.14 -4.42
C ASP A 310 -13.95 -35.62 -4.04
N PHE A 311 -12.93 -35.23 -4.81
CA PHE A 311 -11.53 -35.55 -4.54
C PHE A 311 -11.02 -34.80 -3.29
N VAL A 312 -11.25 -33.48 -3.19
CA VAL A 312 -10.87 -32.71 -2.00
C VAL A 312 -11.60 -33.23 -0.76
N SER A 313 -12.89 -33.54 -0.89
CA SER A 313 -13.68 -34.14 0.19
C SER A 313 -13.12 -35.49 0.66
N ALA A 314 -12.76 -36.38 -0.27
CA ALA A 314 -12.15 -37.67 0.04
C ALA A 314 -10.83 -37.49 0.82
N ASN A 315 -10.04 -36.52 0.40
CA ASN A 315 -8.79 -36.18 1.09
C ASN A 315 -9.00 -35.66 2.50
N MET A 316 -9.93 -34.75 2.67
CA MET A 316 -10.23 -34.23 4.02
C MET A 316 -10.72 -35.34 4.97
N LEU A 317 -11.51 -36.26 4.49
CA LEU A 317 -11.92 -37.45 5.24
C LEU A 317 -10.71 -38.33 5.63
N GLU A 318 -9.77 -38.53 4.69
CA GLU A 318 -8.54 -39.27 4.98
C GLU A 318 -7.70 -38.59 6.06
N LEU A 319 -7.47 -37.27 5.94
CA LEU A 319 -6.73 -36.47 6.92
C LEU A 319 -7.41 -36.45 8.30
N ALA A 320 -8.73 -36.48 8.33
CA ALA A 320 -9.53 -36.61 9.56
C ALA A 320 -9.53 -38.03 10.16
N GLY A 321 -8.87 -39.00 9.51
CA GLY A 321 -8.83 -40.39 9.96
C GLY A 321 -10.11 -41.18 9.63
N GLN A 322 -11.06 -40.63 8.88
CA GLN A 322 -12.31 -41.30 8.44
C GLN A 322 -12.04 -42.19 7.23
N ARG A 323 -11.25 -43.22 7.48
CA ARG A 323 -10.65 -44.07 6.44
C ARG A 323 -11.66 -44.75 5.52
N GLU A 324 -12.74 -45.30 6.07
CA GLU A 324 -13.73 -46.06 5.31
C GLU A 324 -14.54 -45.14 4.34
N GLU A 325 -14.88 -43.94 4.85
CA GLU A 325 -15.62 -42.95 4.04
C GLU A 325 -14.73 -42.38 2.95
N ALA A 326 -13.47 -42.06 3.27
CA ALA A 326 -12.47 -41.61 2.31
C ALA A 326 -12.27 -42.66 1.20
N LEU A 327 -12.08 -43.93 1.55
CA LEU A 327 -11.92 -45.02 0.61
C LEU A 327 -13.16 -45.19 -0.31
N ALA A 328 -14.35 -45.07 0.24
CA ALA A 328 -15.59 -45.17 -0.55
C ALA A 328 -15.64 -44.06 -1.61
N LYS A 329 -15.32 -42.82 -1.24
CA LYS A 329 -15.27 -41.69 -2.20
C LYS A 329 -14.16 -41.85 -3.25
N TYR A 330 -12.97 -42.28 -2.90
CA TYR A 330 -11.89 -42.52 -3.87
C TYR A 330 -12.26 -43.65 -4.86
N ARG A 331 -12.93 -44.72 -4.42
CA ARG A 331 -13.41 -45.77 -5.32
C ARG A 331 -14.46 -45.25 -6.29
N LEU A 332 -15.41 -44.43 -5.82
CA LEU A 332 -16.40 -43.79 -6.68
C LEU A 332 -15.75 -42.92 -7.78
N LEU A 333 -14.72 -42.12 -7.38
CA LEU A 333 -13.95 -41.35 -8.34
C LEU A 333 -13.20 -42.21 -9.34
N GLN A 334 -12.63 -43.33 -8.93
CA GLN A 334 -11.93 -44.28 -9.77
C GLN A 334 -12.89 -44.91 -10.83
N GLU A 335 -14.13 -45.19 -10.43
CA GLU A 335 -15.17 -45.72 -11.32
C GLU A 335 -15.72 -44.67 -12.30
N GLN A 336 -15.94 -43.45 -11.84
CA GLN A 336 -16.53 -42.37 -12.63
C GLN A 336 -15.58 -41.74 -13.64
N MET A 337 -14.28 -41.83 -13.41
CA MET A 337 -13.27 -41.09 -14.17
C MET A 337 -12.12 -41.95 -14.69
N PRO A 338 -12.39 -43.05 -15.41
CA PRO A 338 -11.38 -44.01 -15.82
C PRO A 338 -10.35 -43.42 -16.82
N ASN A 339 -10.67 -42.32 -17.50
CA ASN A 339 -9.90 -41.73 -18.60
C ASN A 339 -9.26 -40.39 -18.30
N GLN A 340 -9.20 -39.97 -17.04
CA GLN A 340 -8.58 -38.68 -16.66
C GLN A 340 -7.03 -38.74 -16.71
N PRO A 341 -6.36 -37.62 -16.99
CA PRO A 341 -4.90 -37.59 -17.18
C PRO A 341 -4.10 -37.98 -15.93
N GLY A 342 -2.91 -38.46 -16.21
CA GLY A 342 -1.98 -39.21 -15.39
C GLY A 342 -1.84 -38.89 -13.91
N LEU A 343 -1.68 -37.62 -13.51
CA LEU A 343 -1.44 -37.27 -12.11
C LEU A 343 -2.66 -37.53 -11.22
N PHE A 344 -3.85 -37.13 -11.66
CA PHE A 344 -5.09 -37.33 -10.88
C PHE A 344 -5.40 -38.82 -10.70
N LYS A 345 -5.35 -39.59 -11.79
CA LYS A 345 -5.60 -41.03 -11.75
C LYS A 345 -4.61 -41.72 -10.81
N ASN A 346 -3.33 -41.41 -10.93
CA ASN A 346 -2.29 -41.99 -10.08
C ASN A 346 -2.52 -41.67 -8.60
N SER A 347 -2.97 -40.46 -8.28
CA SER A 347 -3.28 -40.03 -6.91
C SER A 347 -4.47 -40.79 -6.32
N VAL A 348 -5.54 -40.99 -7.11
CA VAL A 348 -6.72 -41.75 -6.68
C VAL A 348 -6.36 -43.24 -6.51
N ASP A 349 -5.67 -43.82 -7.48
CA ASP A 349 -5.23 -45.23 -7.44
C ASP A 349 -4.30 -45.49 -6.23
N ALA A 350 -3.37 -44.59 -5.95
CA ALA A 350 -2.47 -44.66 -4.81
C ALA A 350 -3.24 -44.54 -3.48
N ALA A 351 -4.21 -43.64 -3.39
CA ALA A 351 -5.07 -43.49 -2.21
C ALA A 351 -5.91 -44.76 -1.95
N VAL A 352 -6.54 -45.32 -3.00
CA VAL A 352 -7.29 -46.58 -2.90
C VAL A 352 -6.40 -47.73 -2.45
N ALA A 353 -5.20 -47.86 -3.05
CA ALA A 353 -4.25 -48.90 -2.67
C ALA A 353 -3.80 -48.76 -1.19
N ARG A 354 -3.44 -47.56 -0.75
CA ARG A 354 -3.01 -47.27 0.63
C ARG A 354 -4.12 -47.52 1.65
N LEU A 355 -5.32 -47.03 1.37
CA LEU A 355 -6.47 -47.17 2.27
C LEU A 355 -7.07 -48.57 2.29
N SER A 356 -6.83 -49.42 1.28
CA SER A 356 -7.28 -50.81 1.24
C SER A 356 -6.35 -51.77 2.00
N GLN A 357 -5.13 -51.38 2.30
CA GLN A 357 -4.22 -52.18 3.13
C GLN A 357 -4.65 -52.07 4.60
N ARG A 358 -4.98 -53.17 5.23
CA ARG A 358 -5.38 -53.25 6.66
C ARG A 358 -4.19 -53.24 7.57
#